data_a54984bf14808f4e68e50400e120c98e
#
_entry.id   a54984bf14808f4e68e50400e120c98e
#
_cell.length_a   1.000
_cell.length_b   1.000
_cell.length_c   1.000
_cell.angle_alpha   90.00
_cell.angle_beta   90.00
_cell.angle_gamma   90.00
#
_symmetry.space_group_name_H-M   'P 1'
#
loop_
_entity.id
_entity.type
_entity.pdbx_description
1 polymer ?
#
loop_
_entity_poly.entity_id
_entity_poly.type
_entity_poly.pdbx_seq_one_letter_code
_entity_poly.pdbx_strand_id
1 'polypeptide(L)'
;LAASAREHGIWLIGGSLPLRAGSPDKVLNSSVAYDPQGQRVARYDKIHLFGFRQGAESYDESATIEPGSQPVAFATSFGRVGLSICYDLRFPELYRALGVTELLVIPAAFTETTGRAHWEILLRARAIENQCYVLAVAQGGRHENGRETHGNSMLIDPWGEILDRKSKGPGIVIGDLQRERVAAVRSSLPALKHRVM
;
A
#
# COMPACT_ATOMS: atom_id res chain seq x y z
N LEU A 1 5.50 -14.51 10.39
CA LEU A 1 4.77 -13.25 10.60
C LEU A 1 3.92 -13.31 11.88
N ALA A 2 2.99 -14.27 12.01
CA ALA A 2 2.14 -14.40 13.20
C ALA A 2 2.96 -14.57 14.51
N ALA A 3 4.01 -15.38 14.49
CA ALA A 3 4.92 -15.56 15.63
C ALA A 3 5.63 -14.25 15.99
N SER A 4 6.18 -13.54 15.00
CA SER A 4 6.87 -12.27 15.23
C SER A 4 5.93 -11.17 15.75
N ALA A 5 4.70 -11.09 15.22
CA ALA A 5 3.70 -10.14 15.73
C ALA A 5 3.43 -10.37 17.23
N ARG A 6 3.23 -11.63 17.62
CA ARG A 6 2.98 -12.02 19.03
C ARG A 6 4.22 -11.84 19.91
N GLU A 7 5.39 -12.25 19.45
CA GLU A 7 6.65 -12.15 20.20
C GLU A 7 6.97 -10.70 20.58
N HIS A 8 6.74 -9.77 19.66
CA HIS A 8 7.03 -8.35 19.85
C HIS A 8 5.82 -7.51 20.29
N GLY A 9 4.64 -8.10 20.39
CA GLY A 9 3.41 -7.39 20.78
C GLY A 9 3.01 -6.26 19.82
N ILE A 10 3.21 -6.45 18.50
CA ILE A 10 3.02 -5.41 17.48
C ILE A 10 1.96 -5.77 16.45
N TRP A 11 1.35 -4.75 15.86
CA TRP A 11 0.66 -4.90 14.58
C TRP A 11 1.68 -5.14 13.47
N LEU A 12 1.47 -6.17 12.66
CA LEU A 12 2.38 -6.53 11.59
C LEU A 12 1.63 -6.72 10.27
N ILE A 13 2.02 -5.95 9.25
CA ILE A 13 1.53 -6.11 7.88
C ILE A 13 2.67 -6.67 7.04
N GLY A 14 2.50 -7.87 6.49
CA GLY A 14 3.56 -8.68 5.91
C GLY A 14 3.97 -8.30 4.47
N GLY A 15 3.74 -7.06 4.05
CA GLY A 15 4.02 -6.68 2.67
C GLY A 15 3.06 -7.38 1.70
N SER A 16 3.59 -8.00 0.64
CA SER A 16 2.80 -8.83 -0.28
C SER A 16 3.45 -10.18 -0.54
N LEU A 17 2.64 -11.23 -0.57
CA LEU A 17 3.07 -12.62 -0.66
C LEU A 17 2.26 -13.36 -1.73
N PRO A 18 2.85 -14.31 -2.48
CA PRO A 18 2.10 -15.22 -3.34
C PRO A 18 1.37 -16.26 -2.47
N LEU A 19 0.06 -16.30 -2.57
CA LEU A 19 -0.77 -17.30 -1.91
C LEU A 19 -1.51 -18.14 -2.95
N ARG A 20 -1.96 -19.34 -2.54
CA ARG A 20 -2.71 -20.24 -3.42
C ARG A 20 -3.98 -19.56 -3.94
N ALA A 21 -4.15 -19.60 -5.27
CA ALA A 21 -5.34 -19.15 -5.98
C ALA A 21 -6.36 -20.30 -6.16
N GLY A 22 -7.50 -19.99 -6.74
CA GLY A 22 -8.48 -20.98 -7.18
C GLY A 22 -7.99 -21.74 -8.40
N SER A 23 -7.32 -21.08 -9.33
CA SER A 23 -6.68 -21.68 -10.49
C SER A 23 -5.37 -22.37 -10.12
N PRO A 24 -5.10 -23.59 -10.60
CA PRO A 24 -3.87 -24.33 -10.29
C PRO A 24 -2.60 -23.65 -10.84
N ASP A 25 -2.71 -22.91 -11.92
CA ASP A 25 -1.58 -22.29 -12.65
C ASP A 25 -1.32 -20.85 -12.21
N LYS A 26 -2.08 -20.31 -11.23
CA LYS A 26 -1.98 -18.94 -10.77
C LYS A 26 -1.81 -18.84 -9.25
N VAL A 27 -1.37 -17.67 -8.82
CA VAL A 27 -1.32 -17.29 -7.41
C VAL A 27 -2.11 -16.01 -7.18
N LEU A 28 -2.52 -15.77 -5.96
CA LEU A 28 -3.00 -14.46 -5.50
C LEU A 28 -1.81 -13.67 -4.95
N ASN A 29 -1.71 -12.41 -5.33
CA ASN A 29 -0.77 -11.48 -4.70
C ASN A 29 -1.45 -10.86 -3.49
N SER A 30 -1.07 -11.31 -2.28
CA SER A 30 -1.85 -11.06 -1.06
C SER A 30 -1.05 -10.31 0.00
N SER A 31 -1.69 -9.36 0.66
CA SER A 31 -1.19 -8.72 1.88
C SER A 31 -1.97 -9.24 3.08
N VAL A 32 -1.26 -9.57 4.15
CA VAL A 32 -1.87 -10.10 5.38
C VAL A 32 -1.48 -9.25 6.58
N ALA A 33 -2.43 -9.04 7.49
CA ALA A 33 -2.21 -8.28 8.72
C ALA A 33 -2.47 -9.15 9.95
N TYR A 34 -1.62 -8.99 10.96
CA TYR A 34 -1.67 -9.67 12.25
C TYR A 34 -1.74 -8.65 13.38
N ASP A 35 -2.54 -8.96 14.39
CA ASP A 35 -2.62 -8.19 15.63
C ASP A 35 -1.44 -8.52 16.59
N PRO A 36 -1.31 -7.79 17.73
CA PRO A 36 -0.28 -8.06 18.73
C PRO A 36 -0.36 -9.45 19.39
N GLN A 37 -1.45 -10.18 19.22
CA GLN A 37 -1.61 -11.55 19.68
C GLN A 37 -1.23 -12.59 18.62
N GLY A 38 -0.82 -12.12 17.43
CA GLY A 38 -0.45 -12.95 16.29
C GLY A 38 -1.65 -13.58 15.56
N GLN A 39 -2.85 -13.07 15.80
CA GLN A 39 -4.04 -13.49 15.05
C GLN A 39 -4.09 -12.75 13.71
N ARG A 40 -4.40 -13.47 12.63
CA ARG A 40 -4.63 -12.85 11.34
C ARG A 40 -5.97 -12.12 11.32
N VAL A 41 -5.92 -10.79 11.28
CA VAL A 41 -7.11 -9.92 11.31
C VAL A 41 -7.58 -9.47 9.94
N ALA A 42 -6.69 -9.47 8.94
CA ALA A 42 -7.04 -9.11 7.58
C ALA A 42 -6.22 -9.86 6.54
N ARG A 43 -6.80 -10.04 5.36
CA ARG A 43 -6.13 -10.45 4.13
C ARG A 43 -6.73 -9.66 2.97
N TYR A 44 -5.88 -9.05 2.18
CA TYR A 44 -6.22 -8.37 0.93
C TYR A 44 -5.54 -9.08 -0.23
N ASP A 45 -6.30 -9.43 -1.24
CA ASP A 45 -5.81 -9.98 -2.50
C ASP A 45 -5.86 -8.88 -3.56
N LYS A 46 -4.72 -8.60 -4.21
CA LYS A 46 -4.55 -7.51 -5.17
C LYS A 46 -5.63 -7.54 -6.26
N ILE A 47 -6.36 -6.44 -6.40
CA ILE A 47 -7.48 -6.33 -7.36
C ILE A 47 -6.96 -5.98 -8.76
N HIS A 48 -6.10 -4.96 -8.88
CA HIS A 48 -5.67 -4.45 -10.18
C HIS A 48 -4.31 -5.04 -10.56
N LEU A 49 -4.30 -5.86 -11.60
CA LEU A 49 -3.10 -6.53 -12.09
C LEU A 49 -2.32 -5.61 -13.03
N PHE A 50 -1.00 -5.57 -12.86
CA PHE A 50 -0.13 -4.69 -13.61
C PHE A 50 0.08 -5.18 -15.04
N GLY A 51 -0.24 -4.32 -16.00
CA GLY A 51 0.11 -4.46 -17.40
C GLY A 51 0.79 -3.20 -17.91
N PHE A 52 1.94 -3.35 -18.60
CA PHE A 52 2.69 -2.22 -19.14
C PHE A 52 3.53 -2.66 -20.34
N ARG A 53 3.54 -1.84 -21.39
CA ARG A 53 4.40 -2.04 -22.56
C ARG A 53 4.97 -0.70 -23.00
N GLN A 54 6.32 -0.60 -23.04
CA GLN A 54 7.03 0.55 -23.60
C GLN A 54 8.42 0.12 -24.06
N GLY A 55 8.69 0.27 -25.36
CA GLY A 55 9.95 -0.18 -25.94
C GLY A 55 10.19 -1.69 -25.70
N ALA A 56 11.30 -2.01 -25.06
CA ALA A 56 11.64 -3.40 -24.71
C ALA A 56 11.00 -3.87 -23.39
N GLU A 57 10.40 -2.98 -22.60
CA GLU A 57 9.73 -3.33 -21.35
C GLU A 57 8.32 -3.87 -21.62
N SER A 58 8.05 -5.08 -21.16
CA SER A 58 6.71 -5.69 -21.21
C SER A 58 6.42 -6.45 -19.92
N TYR A 59 5.29 -6.14 -19.30
CA TYR A 59 4.81 -6.78 -18.09
C TYR A 59 3.34 -7.15 -18.25
N ASP A 60 2.98 -8.34 -17.79
CA ASP A 60 1.61 -8.84 -17.74
C ASP A 60 1.44 -9.76 -16.53
N GLU A 61 0.98 -9.19 -15.41
CA GLU A 61 0.72 -9.97 -14.20
C GLU A 61 -0.45 -10.95 -14.37
N SER A 62 -1.38 -10.68 -15.28
CA SER A 62 -2.56 -11.53 -15.46
C SER A 62 -2.23 -12.95 -15.95
N ALA A 63 -1.05 -13.13 -16.53
CA ALA A 63 -0.57 -14.44 -16.95
C ALA A 63 -0.38 -15.42 -15.78
N THR A 64 0.03 -14.92 -14.61
CA THR A 64 0.41 -15.76 -13.45
C THR A 64 -0.34 -15.41 -12.16
N ILE A 65 -1.02 -14.27 -12.10
CA ILE A 65 -1.73 -13.80 -10.93
C ILE A 65 -3.24 -13.78 -11.20
N GLU A 66 -4.01 -14.30 -10.24
CA GLU A 66 -5.45 -14.21 -10.21
C GLU A 66 -5.87 -12.93 -9.47
N PRO A 67 -6.79 -12.10 -10.00
CA PRO A 67 -7.21 -10.88 -9.33
C PRO A 67 -8.08 -11.18 -8.10
N GLY A 68 -7.89 -10.39 -7.04
CA GLY A 68 -8.85 -10.26 -5.96
C GLY A 68 -10.09 -9.45 -6.38
N SER A 69 -11.06 -9.34 -5.48
CA SER A 69 -12.32 -8.63 -5.78
C SER A 69 -12.82 -7.72 -4.65
N GLN A 70 -12.24 -7.81 -3.47
CA GLN A 70 -12.75 -7.12 -2.28
C GLN A 70 -11.78 -6.09 -1.73
N PRO A 71 -12.19 -4.82 -1.60
CA PRO A 71 -11.46 -3.83 -0.81
C PRO A 71 -11.41 -4.26 0.65
N VAL A 72 -10.26 -4.13 1.31
CA VAL A 72 -10.07 -4.56 2.69
C VAL A 72 -9.48 -3.44 3.55
N ALA A 73 -10.20 -3.11 4.62
CA ALA A 73 -9.70 -2.30 5.72
C ALA A 73 -10.07 -2.95 7.06
N PHE A 74 -9.23 -2.76 8.08
CA PHE A 74 -9.41 -3.34 9.40
C PHE A 74 -9.12 -2.33 10.51
N ALA A 75 -9.68 -2.57 11.70
CA ALA A 75 -9.49 -1.71 12.86
C ALA A 75 -8.21 -2.07 13.62
N THR A 76 -7.52 -1.05 14.10
CA THR A 76 -6.36 -1.14 15.00
C THR A 76 -6.56 -0.22 16.19
N SER A 77 -5.65 -0.29 17.19
CA SER A 77 -5.63 0.68 18.29
C SER A 77 -5.40 2.12 17.82
N PHE A 78 -4.72 2.32 16.70
CA PHE A 78 -4.50 3.64 16.09
C PHE A 78 -5.75 4.17 15.36
N GLY A 79 -6.46 3.32 14.65
CA GLY A 79 -7.59 3.66 13.80
C GLY A 79 -7.80 2.61 12.73
N ARG A 80 -8.50 2.96 11.66
CA ARG A 80 -8.78 2.06 10.55
C ARG A 80 -7.65 2.09 9.52
N VAL A 81 -7.15 0.92 9.14
CA VAL A 81 -6.04 0.73 8.19
C VAL A 81 -6.56 0.11 6.91
N GLY A 82 -6.31 0.74 5.77
CA GLY A 82 -6.64 0.21 4.44
C GLY A 82 -5.45 -0.47 3.78
N LEU A 83 -5.70 -1.59 3.11
CA LEU A 83 -4.70 -2.35 2.37
C LEU A 83 -4.85 -2.14 0.86
N SER A 84 -3.72 -2.04 0.18
CA SER A 84 -3.62 -2.07 -1.27
C SER A 84 -2.24 -2.60 -1.67
N ILE A 85 -2.03 -2.96 -2.94
CA ILE A 85 -0.73 -3.48 -3.41
C ILE A 85 -0.35 -2.83 -4.74
N CYS A 86 0.78 -2.11 -4.76
CA CYS A 86 1.50 -1.69 -5.95
C CYS A 86 0.62 -0.96 -6.99
N TYR A 87 0.21 -1.62 -8.06
CA TYR A 87 -0.56 -1.06 -9.16
C TYR A 87 -1.93 -0.50 -8.76
N ASP A 88 -2.49 -1.01 -7.64
CA ASP A 88 -3.72 -0.48 -7.03
C ASP A 88 -3.63 1.04 -6.77
N LEU A 89 -2.42 1.55 -6.55
CA LEU A 89 -2.17 2.98 -6.35
C LEU A 89 -2.75 3.88 -7.45
N ARG A 90 -2.94 3.36 -8.67
CA ARG A 90 -3.48 4.12 -9.80
C ARG A 90 -4.99 4.28 -9.79
N PHE A 91 -5.69 3.55 -8.94
CA PHE A 91 -7.15 3.44 -8.94
C PHE A 91 -7.75 4.09 -7.69
N PRO A 92 -8.11 5.39 -7.74
CA PRO A 92 -8.69 6.11 -6.60
C PRO A 92 -9.99 5.48 -6.10
N GLU A 93 -10.70 4.76 -6.97
CA GLU A 93 -11.94 4.06 -6.65
C GLU A 93 -11.76 3.04 -5.54
N LEU A 94 -10.64 2.30 -5.53
CA LEU A 94 -10.31 1.36 -4.47
C LEU A 94 -10.25 2.07 -3.11
N TYR A 95 -9.51 3.18 -3.04
CA TYR A 95 -9.34 3.93 -1.80
C TYR A 95 -10.64 4.55 -1.31
N ARG A 96 -11.52 4.94 -2.23
CA ARG A 96 -12.87 5.41 -1.89
C ARG A 96 -13.76 4.27 -1.38
N ALA A 97 -13.64 3.07 -1.94
CA ALA A 97 -14.36 1.89 -1.50
C ALA A 97 -13.92 1.39 -0.11
N LEU A 98 -12.68 1.66 0.31
CA LEU A 98 -12.20 1.39 1.68
C LEU A 98 -12.95 2.20 2.73
N GLY A 99 -13.59 3.32 2.36
CA GLY A 99 -14.20 4.26 3.29
C GLY A 99 -13.16 5.13 4.01
N VAL A 100 -13.55 5.73 5.12
CA VAL A 100 -12.64 6.59 5.90
C VAL A 100 -11.62 5.73 6.64
N THR A 101 -10.34 5.98 6.39
CA THR A 101 -9.21 5.31 7.01
C THR A 101 -8.25 6.34 7.62
N GLU A 102 -7.48 5.95 8.63
CA GLU A 102 -6.42 6.77 9.23
C GLU A 102 -5.06 6.50 8.59
N LEU A 103 -4.87 5.29 8.04
CA LEU A 103 -3.64 4.87 7.38
C LEU A 103 -3.95 4.01 6.15
N LEU A 104 -3.25 4.26 5.06
CA LEU A 104 -3.18 3.37 3.89
C LEU A 104 -1.79 2.74 3.84
N VAL A 105 -1.73 1.41 3.64
CA VAL A 105 -0.47 0.67 3.51
C VAL A 105 -0.35 0.12 2.09
N ILE A 106 0.78 0.42 1.44
CA ILE A 106 0.99 0.17 0.00
C ILE A 106 2.35 -0.50 -0.22
N PRO A 107 2.48 -1.81 -0.06
CA PRO A 107 3.66 -2.54 -0.51
C PRO A 107 3.73 -2.55 -2.04
N ALA A 108 4.93 -2.37 -2.60
CA ALA A 108 5.10 -2.21 -4.04
C ALA A 108 6.48 -2.62 -4.57
N ALA A 109 6.52 -2.89 -5.86
CA ALA A 109 7.72 -3.02 -6.67
C ALA A 109 7.49 -2.31 -8.03
N PHE A 110 7.28 -0.98 -7.98
CA PHE A 110 7.10 -0.16 -9.18
C PHE A 110 8.34 -0.25 -10.08
N THR A 111 8.16 -0.35 -11.39
CA THR A 111 9.28 -0.26 -12.33
C THR A 111 9.97 1.08 -12.20
N GLU A 112 11.27 1.17 -12.50
CA GLU A 112 12.00 2.44 -12.46
C GLU A 112 11.34 3.47 -13.39
N THR A 113 10.91 3.06 -14.58
CA THR A 113 10.27 3.92 -15.58
C THR A 113 9.00 4.58 -15.05
N THR A 114 8.05 3.79 -14.57
CA THR A 114 6.77 4.33 -14.08
C THR A 114 6.89 4.93 -12.68
N GLY A 115 7.82 4.44 -11.88
CA GLY A 115 8.06 4.92 -10.53
C GLY A 115 8.59 6.35 -10.52
N ARG A 116 9.59 6.63 -11.35
CA ARG A 116 10.17 7.98 -11.49
C ARG A 116 9.12 9.03 -11.85
N ALA A 117 8.18 8.68 -12.72
CA ALA A 117 7.17 9.60 -13.20
C ALA A 117 5.96 9.75 -12.26
N HIS A 118 5.56 8.67 -11.55
CA HIS A 118 4.22 8.64 -10.95
C HIS A 118 4.20 8.30 -9.45
N TRP A 119 5.20 7.60 -8.89
CA TRP A 119 5.15 7.02 -7.56
C TRP A 119 4.84 8.05 -6.48
N GLU A 120 5.68 9.06 -6.32
CA GLU A 120 5.51 10.10 -5.30
C GLU A 120 4.20 10.88 -5.47
N ILE A 121 3.91 11.30 -6.71
CA ILE A 121 2.72 12.13 -7.00
C ILE A 121 1.45 11.38 -6.63
N LEU A 122 1.35 10.09 -7.00
CA LEU A 122 0.18 9.27 -6.69
C LEU A 122 0.05 9.00 -5.19
N LEU A 123 1.14 8.70 -4.48
CA LEU A 123 1.10 8.49 -3.04
C LEU A 123 0.63 9.73 -2.28
N ARG A 124 1.16 10.90 -2.64
CA ARG A 124 0.74 12.18 -2.05
C ARG A 124 -0.73 12.49 -2.37
N ALA A 125 -1.17 12.21 -3.60
CA ALA A 125 -2.57 12.34 -3.97
C ALA A 125 -3.47 11.46 -3.09
N ARG A 126 -3.09 10.18 -2.85
CA ARG A 126 -3.86 9.28 -1.95
C ARG A 126 -3.93 9.79 -0.53
N ALA A 127 -2.84 10.34 0.02
CA ALA A 127 -2.83 10.95 1.34
C ALA A 127 -3.77 12.16 1.41
N ILE A 128 -3.65 13.08 0.46
CA ILE A 128 -4.41 14.35 0.42
C ILE A 128 -5.91 14.08 0.23
N GLU A 129 -6.28 13.31 -0.77
CA GLU A 129 -7.70 13.11 -1.11
C GLU A 129 -8.47 12.25 -0.10
N ASN A 130 -7.78 11.33 0.61
CA ASN A 130 -8.39 10.50 1.65
C ASN A 130 -8.14 11.07 3.06
N GLN A 131 -7.38 12.16 3.18
CA GLN A 131 -7.05 12.83 4.44
C GLN A 131 -6.58 11.85 5.52
N CYS A 132 -5.59 11.02 5.16
CA CYS A 132 -5.03 9.97 6.00
C CYS A 132 -3.53 9.84 5.76
N TYR A 133 -2.83 9.14 6.65
CA TYR A 133 -1.44 8.76 6.42
C TYR A 133 -1.32 7.74 5.29
N VAL A 134 -0.19 7.76 4.60
CA VAL A 134 0.20 6.75 3.62
C VAL A 134 1.57 6.20 3.98
N LEU A 135 1.66 4.89 4.25
CA LEU A 135 2.91 4.15 4.41
C LEU A 135 3.13 3.29 3.16
N ALA A 136 4.06 3.73 2.33
CA ALA A 136 4.43 3.05 1.10
C ALA A 136 5.76 2.33 1.26
N VAL A 137 5.76 1.01 1.11
CA VAL A 137 6.94 0.15 1.28
C VAL A 137 7.33 -0.40 -0.08
N ALA A 138 8.43 0.10 -0.65
CA ALA A 138 8.80 -0.17 -2.02
C ALA A 138 10.14 -0.88 -2.15
N GLN A 139 10.17 -1.98 -2.88
CA GLN A 139 11.42 -2.59 -3.32
C GLN A 139 12.12 -1.68 -4.33
N GLY A 140 13.43 -1.49 -4.18
CA GLY A 140 14.23 -0.65 -5.06
C GLY A 140 15.56 -1.28 -5.42
N GLY A 141 16.00 -1.04 -6.66
CA GLY A 141 17.25 -1.53 -7.20
C GLY A 141 17.09 -2.54 -8.32
N ARG A 142 18.23 -3.15 -8.71
CA ARG A 142 18.27 -4.15 -9.77
C ARG A 142 18.11 -5.56 -9.19
N HIS A 143 17.17 -6.30 -9.74
CA HIS A 143 16.88 -7.68 -9.37
C HIS A 143 17.68 -8.66 -10.24
N GLU A 144 17.83 -9.92 -9.79
CA GLU A 144 18.59 -10.97 -10.50
C GLU A 144 18.09 -11.23 -11.92
N ASN A 145 16.80 -11.11 -12.17
CA ASN A 145 16.19 -11.24 -13.50
C ASN A 145 16.39 -10.01 -14.41
N GLY A 146 17.21 -9.04 -13.99
CA GLY A 146 17.52 -7.83 -14.75
C GLY A 146 16.48 -6.70 -14.62
N ARG A 147 15.32 -6.94 -13.99
CA ARG A 147 14.31 -5.90 -13.72
C ARG A 147 14.87 -4.86 -12.77
N GLU A 148 14.55 -3.60 -13.01
CA GLU A 148 14.87 -2.50 -12.10
C GLU A 148 13.61 -1.90 -11.49
N THR A 149 13.61 -1.72 -10.16
CA THR A 149 12.50 -1.13 -9.42
C THR A 149 12.90 0.16 -8.74
N HIS A 150 11.92 1.07 -8.60
CA HIS A 150 12.13 2.46 -8.26
C HIS A 150 12.53 2.68 -6.79
N GLY A 151 12.05 1.83 -5.86
CA GLY A 151 12.23 2.06 -4.43
C GLY A 151 11.42 3.26 -3.96
N ASN A 152 12.09 4.15 -3.21
CA ASN A 152 11.47 5.33 -2.62
C ASN A 152 10.31 4.97 -1.68
N SER A 153 10.58 4.08 -0.72
CA SER A 153 9.68 3.88 0.42
C SER A 153 9.48 5.20 1.15
N MET A 154 8.25 5.52 1.57
CA MET A 154 7.99 6.77 2.27
C MET A 154 6.78 6.70 3.20
N LEU A 155 6.81 7.55 4.22
CA LEU A 155 5.68 7.87 5.09
C LEU A 155 5.21 9.29 4.76
N ILE A 156 3.91 9.44 4.51
CA ILE A 156 3.29 10.69 4.09
C ILE A 156 2.16 11.02 5.05
N ASP A 157 2.05 12.28 5.47
CA ASP A 157 1.01 12.76 6.36
C ASP A 157 -0.32 13.07 5.61
N PRO A 158 -1.43 13.31 6.31
CA PRO A 158 -2.73 13.61 5.70
C PRO A 158 -2.77 14.90 4.86
N TRP A 159 -1.78 15.78 4.97
CA TRP A 159 -1.64 17.00 4.16
C TRP A 159 -0.80 16.79 2.90
N GLY A 160 -0.20 15.59 2.74
CA GLY A 160 0.69 15.23 1.64
C GLY A 160 2.15 15.59 1.88
N GLU A 161 2.55 15.90 3.12
CA GLU A 161 3.95 16.07 3.51
C GLU A 161 4.65 14.71 3.63
N ILE A 162 5.85 14.59 3.06
CA ILE A 162 6.69 13.41 3.22
C ILE A 162 7.44 13.54 4.54
N LEU A 163 7.09 12.70 5.51
CA LEU A 163 7.69 12.71 6.84
C LEU A 163 9.04 11.97 6.88
N ASP A 164 9.14 10.89 6.12
CA ASP A 164 10.38 10.12 5.98
C ASP A 164 10.43 9.42 4.63
N ARG A 165 11.64 9.21 4.11
CA ARG A 165 11.89 8.59 2.80
C ARG A 165 13.16 7.74 2.82
N LYS A 166 13.07 6.53 2.27
CA LYS A 166 14.22 5.70 1.93
C LYS A 166 14.25 5.46 0.41
N SER A 167 15.25 6.00 -0.27
CA SER A 167 15.33 5.98 -1.74
C SER A 167 15.61 4.60 -2.31
N LYS A 168 16.80 4.04 -2.11
CA LYS A 168 17.21 2.70 -2.57
C LYS A 168 18.11 2.04 -1.53
N GLY A 169 18.29 0.72 -1.66
CA GLY A 169 19.09 -0.10 -0.76
C GLY A 169 18.38 -0.45 0.56
N PRO A 170 19.02 -1.30 1.39
CA PRO A 170 18.47 -1.68 2.70
C PRO A 170 18.26 -0.49 3.62
N GLY A 171 17.19 -0.52 4.39
CA GLY A 171 16.86 0.52 5.36
C GLY A 171 15.41 0.47 5.79
N ILE A 172 15.06 1.40 6.66
CA ILE A 172 13.72 1.55 7.21
C ILE A 172 13.19 2.95 6.91
N VAL A 173 11.87 3.08 6.93
CA VAL A 173 11.12 4.33 7.03
C VAL A 173 10.41 4.29 8.36
N ILE A 174 10.54 5.37 9.15
CA ILE A 174 9.98 5.44 10.50
C ILE A 174 9.33 6.81 10.74
N GLY A 175 8.27 6.84 11.53
CA GLY A 175 7.64 8.08 11.95
C GLY A 175 6.41 7.84 12.81
N ASP A 176 5.93 8.91 13.42
CA ASP A 176 4.78 8.90 14.31
C ASP A 176 3.49 9.20 13.54
N LEU A 177 2.47 8.40 13.82
CA LEU A 177 1.11 8.61 13.33
C LEU A 177 0.29 9.31 14.42
N GLN A 178 -0.05 10.58 14.22
CA GLN A 178 -0.77 11.40 15.18
C GLN A 178 -2.25 11.50 14.79
N ARG A 179 -3.16 11.04 15.65
CA ARG A 179 -4.62 11.16 15.42
C ARG A 179 -5.07 12.63 15.37
N GLU A 180 -4.44 13.46 16.17
CA GLU A 180 -4.68 14.90 16.24
C GLU A 180 -4.39 15.57 14.90
N ARG A 181 -3.35 15.13 14.20
CA ARG A 181 -3.00 15.61 12.85
C ARG A 181 -4.10 15.26 11.84
N VAL A 182 -4.57 14.01 11.85
CA VAL A 182 -5.71 13.58 11.01
C VAL A 182 -6.93 14.42 11.29
N ALA A 183 -7.29 14.59 12.56
CA ALA A 183 -8.43 15.38 12.99
C ALA A 183 -8.33 16.84 12.58
N ALA A 184 -7.16 17.46 12.76
CA ALA A 184 -6.91 18.85 12.37
C ALA A 184 -7.08 19.08 10.86
N VAL A 185 -6.51 18.20 10.03
CA VAL A 185 -6.65 18.27 8.56
C VAL A 185 -8.11 18.13 8.14
N ARG A 186 -8.83 17.15 8.68
CA ARG A 186 -10.26 16.92 8.37
C ARG A 186 -11.18 18.02 8.87
N SER A 187 -10.78 18.72 9.95
CA SER A 187 -11.52 19.86 10.46
C SER A 187 -11.31 21.12 9.63
N SER A 188 -10.05 21.41 9.27
CA SER A 188 -9.70 22.60 8.51
C SER A 188 -10.15 22.55 7.05
N LEU A 189 -10.15 21.36 6.45
CA LEU A 189 -10.59 21.09 5.07
C LEU A 189 -11.51 19.87 5.05
N PRO A 190 -12.81 19.99 5.33
CA PRO A 190 -13.71 18.83 5.45
C PRO A 190 -14.13 18.21 4.11
N ALA A 191 -13.16 17.99 3.21
CA ALA A 191 -13.37 17.50 1.84
C ALA A 191 -14.09 16.14 1.78
N LEU A 192 -13.84 15.25 2.73
CA LEU A 192 -14.54 13.96 2.80
C LEU A 192 -16.05 14.09 3.03
N LYS A 193 -16.49 15.18 3.73
CA LYS A 193 -17.91 15.48 3.97
C LYS A 193 -18.56 16.22 2.81
N HIS A 194 -17.77 16.85 1.94
CA HIS A 194 -18.26 17.60 0.78
C HIS A 194 -18.49 16.72 -0.45
N ARG A 195 -18.19 15.43 -0.36
CA ARG A 195 -18.47 14.49 -1.45
C ARG A 195 -19.98 14.36 -1.68
N VAL A 196 -20.38 14.46 -2.94
CA VAL A 196 -21.79 14.36 -3.40
C VAL A 196 -22.03 13.12 -4.28
N MET A 197 -20.99 12.32 -4.53
CA MET A 197 -21.01 11.08 -5.31
C MET A 197 -20.37 9.95 -4.50
#